data_52e41ce1874d382bac8fcb34ad8e8e18
#
_entry.id   52e41ce1874d382bac8fcb34ad8e8e18
#
_cell.length_a   1.000
_cell.length_b   1.000
_cell.length_c   1.000
_cell.angle_alpha   90.00
_cell.angle_beta   90.00
_cell.angle_gamma   90.00
#
_symmetry.space_group_name_H-M   'P 1'
#
loop_
_entity.id
_entity.type
_entity.pdbx_description
1 polymer ?
#
loop_
_entity_poly.entity_id
_entity_poly.type
_entity_poly.pdbx_seq_one_letter_code
_entity_poly.pdbx_strand_id
1 'polypeptide(L)'
;MFGINAKGTGTAMRLAIQQFLKQDVDKVSGARGRIVNISSSAGITAIGGETTYAASKAAVVMLTRNAALDHAKDYINVNCVCPGVVKTGMSRANWDNPETIKAMMAGTPWPRLGEPHDIAKVVNFLLSEDAQWMTGQTLAVDGGFTVGIPLAF
;
A
#
# COMPACT_ATOMS: atom_id res chain seq x y z
N MET A 1 -4.02 -2.83 -17.06
CA MET A 1 -3.83 -2.95 -15.61
C MET A 1 -2.35 -2.97 -15.23
N PHE A 2 -1.52 -3.94 -15.68
CA PHE A 2 -0.08 -3.97 -15.40
C PHE A 2 0.68 -2.71 -15.83
N GLY A 3 0.34 -2.12 -16.98
CA GLY A 3 0.97 -0.88 -17.46
C GLY A 3 0.82 0.29 -16.48
N ILE A 4 -0.35 0.41 -15.86
CA ILE A 4 -0.62 1.48 -14.88
C ILE A 4 -0.10 1.08 -13.50
N ASN A 5 -0.54 -0.05 -12.96
CA ASN A 5 -0.25 -0.40 -11.57
C ASN A 5 1.22 -0.78 -11.33
N ALA A 6 1.76 -1.71 -12.12
CA ALA A 6 3.13 -2.19 -11.91
C ALA A 6 4.16 -1.30 -12.60
N LYS A 7 4.08 -1.13 -13.93
CA LYS A 7 5.04 -0.34 -14.70
C LYS A 7 5.02 1.14 -14.30
N GLY A 8 3.81 1.73 -14.12
CA GLY A 8 3.66 3.12 -13.70
C GLY A 8 4.32 3.38 -12.36
N THR A 9 4.00 2.55 -11.34
CA THR A 9 4.63 2.66 -10.01
C THR A 9 6.14 2.47 -10.07
N GLY A 10 6.63 1.45 -10.78
CA GLY A 10 8.06 1.21 -10.92
C GLY A 10 8.80 2.36 -11.61
N THR A 11 8.18 2.97 -12.63
CA THR A 11 8.75 4.13 -13.32
C THR A 11 8.80 5.36 -12.40
N ALA A 12 7.71 5.68 -11.70
CA ALA A 12 7.66 6.81 -10.77
C ALA A 12 8.67 6.64 -9.63
N MET A 13 8.74 5.44 -9.04
CA MET A 13 9.68 5.10 -7.99
C MET A 13 11.13 5.26 -8.46
N ARG A 14 11.48 4.74 -9.64
CA ARG A 14 12.82 4.89 -10.22
C ARG A 14 13.20 6.35 -10.41
N LEU A 15 12.29 7.18 -10.93
CA LEU A 15 12.56 8.61 -11.13
C LEU A 15 12.73 9.34 -9.80
N ALA A 16 11.92 9.02 -8.79
CA ALA A 16 12.07 9.57 -7.44
C ALA A 16 13.42 9.19 -6.83
N ILE A 17 13.83 7.93 -6.92
CA ILE A 17 15.13 7.47 -6.43
C ILE A 17 16.27 8.20 -7.14
N GLN A 18 16.22 8.33 -8.47
CA GLN A 18 17.22 9.07 -9.24
C GLN A 18 17.33 10.54 -8.79
N GLN A 19 16.21 11.15 -8.39
CA GLN A 19 16.21 12.51 -7.84
C GLN A 19 16.79 12.53 -6.42
N PHE A 20 16.40 11.60 -5.56
CA PHE A 20 16.91 11.51 -4.19
C PHE A 20 18.43 11.30 -4.13
N LEU A 21 18.98 10.48 -5.03
CA LEU A 21 20.42 10.25 -5.11
C LEU A 21 21.25 11.52 -5.43
N LYS A 22 20.62 12.57 -5.95
CA LYS A 22 21.25 13.89 -6.19
C LYS A 22 21.15 14.84 -5.01
N GLN A 23 20.41 14.48 -3.98
CA GLN A 23 20.16 15.32 -2.80
C GLN A 23 21.08 14.89 -1.66
N ASP A 24 21.34 15.79 -0.73
CA ASP A 24 22.01 15.45 0.51
C ASP A 24 21.06 14.72 1.46
N VAL A 25 21.64 13.98 2.40
CA VAL A 25 20.88 13.41 3.51
C VAL A 25 20.41 14.55 4.42
N ASP A 26 19.13 14.63 4.65
CA ASP A 26 18.58 15.62 5.56
C ASP A 26 19.05 15.35 7.00
N LYS A 27 19.60 16.36 7.65
CA LYS A 27 20.26 16.22 8.96
C LYS A 27 19.26 16.01 10.11
N VAL A 28 18.02 16.43 9.93
CA VAL A 28 16.97 16.29 10.95
C VAL A 28 16.33 14.90 10.87
N SER A 29 15.87 14.55 9.69
CA SER A 29 15.16 13.29 9.47
C SER A 29 16.08 12.09 9.21
N GLY A 30 17.38 12.31 8.98
CA GLY A 30 18.37 11.27 8.69
C GLY A 30 18.09 10.48 7.41
N ALA A 31 17.22 10.96 6.52
CA ALA A 31 16.88 10.30 5.27
C ALA A 31 17.21 11.20 4.08
N ARG A 32 17.54 10.57 2.95
CA ARG A 32 17.68 11.24 1.65
C ARG A 32 16.33 11.34 0.95
N GLY A 33 15.45 10.40 1.22
CA GLY A 33 14.10 10.38 0.67
C GLY A 33 13.26 9.23 1.23
N ARG A 34 11.94 9.38 1.13
CA ARG A 34 10.96 8.36 1.53
C ARG A 34 9.94 8.16 0.43
N ILE A 35 9.63 6.90 0.15
CA ILE A 35 8.63 6.48 -0.84
C ILE A 35 7.63 5.57 -0.14
N VAL A 36 6.35 5.85 -0.36
CA VAL A 36 5.27 4.95 0.02
C VAL A 36 4.48 4.58 -1.22
N ASN A 37 4.59 3.33 -1.62
CA ASN A 37 3.81 2.78 -2.72
C ASN A 37 2.44 2.28 -2.21
N ILE A 38 1.40 2.45 -3.03
CA ILE A 38 0.06 1.96 -2.70
C ILE A 38 -0.24 0.70 -3.52
N SER A 39 -0.27 -0.45 -2.82
CA SER A 39 -0.69 -1.71 -3.38
C SER A 39 -2.19 -1.95 -3.12
N SER A 40 -2.54 -3.10 -2.57
CA SER A 40 -3.87 -3.53 -2.17
C SER A 40 -3.76 -4.75 -1.27
N SER A 41 -4.77 -5.03 -0.45
CA SER A 41 -4.94 -6.34 0.19
C SER A 41 -4.92 -7.47 -0.83
N ALA A 42 -5.45 -7.26 -2.04
CA ALA A 42 -5.36 -8.21 -3.16
C ALA A 42 -3.91 -8.49 -3.63
N GLY A 43 -2.95 -7.65 -3.30
CA GLY A 43 -1.53 -7.87 -3.59
C GLY A 43 -0.82 -8.80 -2.60
N ILE A 44 -1.46 -9.13 -1.49
CA ILE A 44 -0.91 -9.97 -0.41
C ILE A 44 -1.81 -11.15 -0.02
N THR A 45 -3.06 -11.17 -0.51
CA THR A 45 -3.98 -12.29 -0.37
C THR A 45 -4.76 -12.51 -1.65
N ALA A 46 -5.26 -13.72 -1.88
CA ALA A 46 -6.08 -14.03 -3.03
C ALA A 46 -7.52 -13.54 -2.83
N ILE A 47 -8.06 -12.88 -3.86
CA ILE A 47 -9.46 -12.45 -3.92
C ILE A 47 -10.08 -13.01 -5.20
N GLY A 48 -11.20 -13.72 -5.06
CA GLY A 48 -11.92 -14.30 -6.21
C GLY A 48 -12.29 -13.24 -7.24
N GLY A 49 -12.07 -13.54 -8.52
CA GLY A 49 -12.38 -12.63 -9.64
C GLY A 49 -11.34 -11.55 -9.93
N GLU A 50 -10.30 -11.39 -9.09
CA GLU A 50 -9.32 -10.29 -9.22
C GLU A 50 -7.93 -10.72 -9.71
N THR A 51 -7.81 -11.84 -10.42
CA THR A 51 -6.52 -12.45 -10.79
C THR A 51 -5.51 -11.44 -11.36
N THR A 52 -5.89 -10.68 -12.39
CA THR A 52 -4.97 -9.73 -13.05
C THR A 52 -4.67 -8.52 -12.17
N TYR A 53 -5.66 -8.04 -11.42
CA TYR A 53 -5.48 -6.93 -10.48
C TYR A 53 -4.55 -7.34 -9.33
N ALA A 54 -4.85 -8.46 -8.68
CA ALA A 54 -4.05 -9.01 -7.59
C ALA A 54 -2.59 -9.21 -8.00
N ALA A 55 -2.33 -9.84 -9.15
CA ALA A 55 -0.99 -10.01 -9.68
C ALA A 55 -0.28 -8.67 -9.93
N SER A 56 -0.98 -7.67 -10.48
CA SER A 56 -0.39 -6.34 -10.68
C SER A 56 -0.05 -5.62 -9.37
N LYS A 57 -0.86 -5.83 -8.32
CA LYS A 57 -0.62 -5.26 -6.99
C LYS A 57 0.45 -6.03 -6.22
N ALA A 58 0.55 -7.34 -6.38
CA ALA A 58 1.67 -8.14 -5.86
C ALA A 58 3.02 -7.69 -6.46
N ALA A 59 3.04 -7.32 -7.75
CA ALA A 59 4.22 -6.74 -8.38
C ALA A 59 4.66 -5.43 -7.69
N VAL A 60 3.73 -4.57 -7.26
CA VAL A 60 4.06 -3.34 -6.51
C VAL A 60 4.71 -3.67 -5.17
N VAL A 61 4.23 -4.70 -4.46
CA VAL A 61 4.84 -5.17 -3.21
C VAL A 61 6.30 -5.58 -3.44
N MET A 62 6.55 -6.38 -4.47
CA MET A 62 7.90 -6.87 -4.74
C MET A 62 8.83 -5.77 -5.26
N LEU A 63 8.33 -4.86 -6.11
CA LEU A 63 9.08 -3.66 -6.52
C LEU A 63 9.53 -2.82 -5.32
N THR A 64 8.63 -2.64 -4.33
CA THR A 64 8.95 -1.92 -3.09
C THR A 64 10.08 -2.59 -2.31
N ARG A 65 9.99 -3.90 -2.10
CA ARG A 65 10.98 -4.67 -1.33
C ARG A 65 12.36 -4.65 -1.97
N ASN A 66 12.43 -4.85 -3.29
CA ASN A 66 13.70 -4.80 -3.99
C ASN A 66 14.31 -3.40 -3.95
N ALA A 67 13.53 -2.35 -4.22
CA ALA A 67 14.03 -0.98 -4.15
C ALA A 67 14.50 -0.60 -2.73
N ALA A 68 13.80 -1.06 -1.70
CA ALA A 68 14.21 -0.85 -0.31
C ALA A 68 15.58 -1.51 -0.03
N LEU A 69 15.76 -2.75 -0.47
CA LEU A 69 17.02 -3.49 -0.30
C LEU A 69 18.18 -2.83 -1.05
N ASP A 70 17.94 -2.39 -2.29
CA ASP A 70 18.97 -1.78 -3.13
C ASP A 70 19.42 -0.41 -2.61
N HIS A 71 18.50 0.36 -1.99
CA HIS A 71 18.71 1.77 -1.66
C HIS A 71 18.69 2.11 -0.15
N ALA A 72 18.61 1.10 0.73
CA ALA A 72 18.76 1.35 2.17
C ALA A 72 20.10 2.00 2.52
N LYS A 73 21.20 1.56 1.87
CA LYS A 73 22.54 2.14 2.01
C LYS A 73 22.64 3.60 1.55
N ASP A 74 21.69 4.04 0.72
CA ASP A 74 21.62 5.40 0.20
C ASP A 74 20.73 6.30 1.08
N TYR A 75 20.30 5.81 2.25
CA TYR A 75 19.38 6.50 3.17
C TYR A 75 18.00 6.79 2.54
N ILE A 76 17.50 5.88 1.69
CA ILE A 76 16.19 5.97 1.07
C ILE A 76 15.30 4.88 1.65
N ASN A 77 14.18 5.28 2.27
CA ASN A 77 13.16 4.36 2.75
C ASN A 77 12.11 4.12 1.65
N VAL A 78 11.79 2.87 1.40
CA VAL A 78 10.73 2.49 0.44
C VAL A 78 9.80 1.50 1.11
N ASN A 79 8.55 1.90 1.34
CA ASN A 79 7.54 1.08 1.99
C ASN A 79 6.28 0.96 1.14
N CYS A 80 5.42 0.01 1.47
CA CYS A 80 4.19 -0.28 0.77
C CYS A 80 3.01 -0.33 1.74
N VAL A 81 1.92 0.35 1.39
CA VAL A 81 0.63 0.22 2.06
C VAL A 81 -0.29 -0.62 1.19
N CYS A 82 -1.00 -1.56 1.80
CA CYS A 82 -1.97 -2.46 1.18
C CYS A 82 -3.37 -2.18 1.77
N PRO A 83 -4.12 -1.23 1.20
CA PRO A 83 -5.47 -0.95 1.65
C PRO A 83 -6.42 -2.13 1.44
N GLY A 84 -7.36 -2.31 2.37
CA GLY A 84 -8.56 -3.11 2.17
C GLY A 84 -9.62 -2.36 1.36
N VAL A 85 -10.89 -2.65 1.64
CA VAL A 85 -12.02 -1.95 1.01
C VAL A 85 -12.16 -0.56 1.63
N VAL A 86 -11.92 0.47 0.82
CA VAL A 86 -11.96 1.88 1.22
C VAL A 86 -12.98 2.64 0.37
N LYS A 87 -13.78 3.49 1.00
CA LYS A 87 -14.79 4.32 0.34
C LYS A 87 -14.13 5.44 -0.45
N THR A 88 -14.02 5.24 -1.77
CA THR A 88 -13.37 6.17 -2.70
C THR A 88 -14.17 6.32 -3.99
N GLY A 89 -13.79 7.27 -4.84
CA GLY A 89 -14.35 7.38 -6.19
C GLY A 89 -14.13 6.13 -7.04
N MET A 90 -13.03 5.40 -6.85
CA MET A 90 -12.74 4.15 -7.56
C MET A 90 -13.71 3.01 -7.18
N SER A 91 -14.14 2.97 -5.93
CA SER A 91 -15.06 1.94 -5.42
C SER A 91 -16.53 2.38 -5.47
N ARG A 92 -16.85 3.53 -6.09
CA ARG A 92 -18.18 4.15 -6.05
C ARG A 92 -19.30 3.22 -6.51
N ALA A 93 -19.08 2.47 -7.59
CA ALA A 93 -20.08 1.52 -8.11
C ALA A 93 -20.50 0.44 -7.09
N ASN A 94 -19.63 0.15 -6.12
CA ASN A 94 -19.90 -0.85 -5.08
C ASN A 94 -20.78 -0.28 -3.94
N TRP A 95 -20.79 1.06 -3.77
CA TRP A 95 -21.50 1.72 -2.66
C TRP A 95 -22.99 1.90 -2.91
N ASP A 96 -23.42 1.76 -4.16
CA ASP A 96 -24.83 1.86 -4.55
C ASP A 96 -25.57 0.51 -4.44
N ASN A 97 -24.84 -0.59 -4.11
CA ASN A 97 -25.41 -1.92 -3.97
C ASN A 97 -25.28 -2.44 -2.53
N PRO A 98 -26.39 -2.52 -1.75
CA PRO A 98 -26.37 -2.99 -0.38
C PRO A 98 -25.82 -4.40 -0.19
N GLU A 99 -26.08 -5.33 -1.12
CA GLU A 99 -25.56 -6.71 -1.05
C GLU A 99 -24.05 -6.75 -1.23
N THR A 100 -23.50 -5.90 -2.09
CA THR A 100 -22.04 -5.76 -2.26
C THR A 100 -21.41 -5.21 -0.98
N ILE A 101 -21.99 -4.19 -0.37
CA ILE A 101 -21.52 -3.64 0.91
C ILE A 101 -21.56 -4.71 2.00
N LYS A 102 -22.64 -5.47 2.10
CA LYS A 102 -22.80 -6.55 3.07
C LYS A 102 -21.73 -7.63 2.90
N ALA A 103 -21.45 -8.04 1.65
CA ALA A 103 -20.41 -9.02 1.35
C ALA A 103 -19.02 -8.49 1.73
N MET A 104 -18.72 -7.23 1.45
CA MET A 104 -17.45 -6.58 1.82
C MET A 104 -17.28 -6.47 3.34
N MET A 105 -18.38 -6.12 4.04
CA MET A 105 -18.39 -6.07 5.51
C MET A 105 -18.19 -7.45 6.12
N ALA A 106 -18.80 -8.50 5.56
CA ALA A 106 -18.65 -9.87 6.05
C ALA A 106 -17.19 -10.36 5.98
N GLY A 107 -16.42 -9.88 5.01
CA GLY A 107 -14.98 -10.18 4.88
C GLY A 107 -14.07 -9.30 5.73
N THR A 108 -14.60 -8.23 6.32
CA THR A 108 -13.81 -7.24 7.09
C THR A 108 -14.14 -7.34 8.58
N PRO A 109 -13.25 -7.85 9.44
CA PRO A 109 -13.50 -7.99 10.89
C PRO A 109 -13.81 -6.67 11.61
N TRP A 110 -13.21 -5.56 11.15
CA TRP A 110 -13.48 -4.26 11.73
C TRP A 110 -14.94 -3.83 11.48
N PRO A 111 -15.65 -3.17 12.44
CA PRO A 111 -17.09 -2.93 12.34
C PRO A 111 -17.51 -1.85 11.31
N ARG A 112 -16.61 -1.43 10.45
CA ARG A 112 -16.87 -0.56 9.28
C ARG A 112 -15.85 -0.83 8.18
N LEU A 113 -16.18 -0.43 6.98
CA LEU A 113 -15.21 -0.34 5.88
C LEU A 113 -14.31 0.88 6.04
N GLY A 114 -13.17 0.86 5.35
CA GLY A 114 -12.17 1.92 5.43
C GLY A 114 -12.63 3.25 4.84
N GLU A 115 -12.08 4.31 5.38
CA GLU A 115 -12.20 5.68 4.87
C GLU A 115 -10.82 6.14 4.33
N PRO A 116 -10.75 7.09 3.38
CA PRO A 116 -9.48 7.58 2.83
C PRO A 116 -8.47 8.04 3.89
N HIS A 117 -8.96 8.67 4.97
CA HIS A 117 -8.10 9.13 6.05
C HIS A 117 -7.43 8.00 6.85
N ASP A 118 -8.00 6.80 6.88
CA ASP A 118 -7.38 5.64 7.55
C ASP A 118 -6.06 5.29 6.82
N ILE A 119 -6.08 5.34 5.50
CA ILE A 119 -4.89 5.11 4.68
C ILE A 119 -3.92 6.28 4.77
N ALA A 120 -4.42 7.51 4.68
CA ALA A 120 -3.60 8.72 4.70
C ALA A 120 -2.77 8.84 5.98
N LYS A 121 -3.31 8.46 7.15
CA LYS A 121 -2.58 8.47 8.43
C LYS A 121 -1.36 7.55 8.41
N VAL A 122 -1.51 6.33 7.87
CA VAL A 122 -0.41 5.37 7.77
C VAL A 122 0.63 5.83 6.75
N VAL A 123 0.20 6.38 5.62
CA VAL A 123 1.10 6.98 4.62
C VAL A 123 1.90 8.13 5.25
N ASN A 124 1.23 9.03 5.98
CA ASN A 124 1.90 10.15 6.65
C ASN A 124 2.92 9.67 7.68
N PHE A 125 2.59 8.66 8.49
CA PHE A 125 3.53 8.04 9.42
C PHE A 125 4.77 7.49 8.69
N LEU A 126 4.57 6.73 7.61
CA LEU A 126 5.68 6.15 6.84
C LEU A 126 6.55 7.20 6.12
N LEU A 127 6.02 8.40 5.88
CA LEU A 127 6.76 9.53 5.31
C LEU A 127 7.42 10.41 6.37
N SER A 128 7.09 10.22 7.65
CA SER A 128 7.68 10.99 8.76
C SER A 128 9.01 10.39 9.25
N GLU A 129 9.67 11.10 10.13
CA GLU A 129 10.88 10.64 10.82
C GLU A 129 10.61 9.51 11.81
N ASP A 130 9.37 9.40 12.33
CA ASP A 130 8.96 8.31 13.23
C ASP A 130 9.11 6.92 12.58
N ALA A 131 9.11 6.84 11.25
CA ALA A 131 9.33 5.62 10.49
C ALA A 131 10.79 5.48 9.96
N GLN A 132 11.75 6.20 10.52
CA GLN A 132 13.14 6.24 10.06
C GLN A 132 13.77 4.85 9.87
N TRP A 133 13.49 3.92 10.75
CA TRP A 133 14.07 2.56 10.72
C TRP A 133 13.20 1.55 9.95
N MET A 134 12.17 2.03 9.22
CA MET A 134 11.26 1.20 8.46
C MET A 134 11.54 1.32 6.96
N THR A 135 11.99 0.22 6.35
CA THR A 135 12.11 0.10 4.88
C THR A 135 11.75 -1.30 4.43
N GLY A 136 11.26 -1.46 3.22
CA GLY A 136 10.83 -2.74 2.64
C GLY A 136 9.54 -3.31 3.25
N GLN A 137 8.85 -2.56 4.10
CA GLN A 137 7.65 -3.04 4.78
C GLN A 137 6.44 -3.06 3.86
N THR A 138 5.57 -4.03 4.10
CA THR A 138 4.28 -4.19 3.42
C THR A 138 3.21 -4.20 4.50
N LEU A 139 2.53 -3.06 4.67
CA LEU A 139 1.56 -2.87 5.74
C LEU A 139 0.14 -3.01 5.20
N ALA A 140 -0.58 -4.02 5.68
CA ALA A 140 -2.02 -4.10 5.48
C ALA A 140 -2.73 -3.03 6.33
N VAL A 141 -3.62 -2.26 5.69
CA VAL A 141 -4.49 -1.27 6.34
C VAL A 141 -5.90 -1.57 5.85
N ASP A 142 -6.50 -2.61 6.38
CA ASP A 142 -7.60 -3.33 5.76
C ASP A 142 -8.71 -3.78 6.74
N GLY A 143 -8.66 -3.30 7.99
CA GLY A 143 -9.63 -3.69 9.01
C GLY A 143 -9.58 -5.18 9.37
N GLY A 144 -8.45 -5.83 9.16
CA GLY A 144 -8.26 -7.25 9.47
C GLY A 144 -8.64 -8.21 8.33
N PHE A 145 -8.98 -7.68 7.16
CA PHE A 145 -9.41 -8.50 6.00
C PHE A 145 -8.41 -9.59 5.63
N THR A 146 -7.10 -9.32 5.72
CA THR A 146 -6.05 -10.29 5.37
C THR A 146 -5.54 -11.13 6.55
N VAL A 147 -6.05 -10.89 7.77
CA VAL A 147 -5.61 -11.65 8.97
C VAL A 147 -6.20 -13.05 9.01
N GLY A 148 -7.43 -13.22 8.54
CA GLY A 148 -8.11 -14.51 8.55
C GLY A 148 -9.60 -14.39 8.25
N ILE A 149 -10.31 -15.49 8.39
CA ILE A 149 -11.77 -15.55 8.19
C ILE A 149 -12.46 -15.28 9.52
N PRO A 150 -13.30 -14.24 9.63
CA PRO A 150 -14.08 -14.02 10.85
C PRO A 150 -15.11 -15.14 11.01
N LEU A 151 -15.04 -15.86 12.11
CA LEU A 151 -16.04 -16.85 12.48
C LEU A 151 -17.12 -16.17 13.32
N ALA A 152 -18.37 -16.32 12.93
CA ALA A 152 -19.50 -15.96 13.77
C ALA A 152 -19.69 -17.06 14.82
N PHE A 153 -19.46 -16.71 16.09
CA PHE A 153 -19.80 -17.55 17.23
C PHE A 153 -21.09 -17.06 17.84
#